data_753aa48631391b25157d299990c184f3
#
_entry.id   753aa48631391b25157d299990c184f3
#
_cell.length_a   1.000
_cell.length_b   1.000
_cell.length_c   1.000
_cell.angle_alpha   90.00
_cell.angle_beta   90.00
_cell.angle_gamma   90.00
#
_symmetry.space_group_name_H-M   'P 1'
#
loop_
_entity.id
_entity.type
_entity.pdbx_description
1 polymer ?
#
loop_
_entity_poly.entity_id
_entity_poly.type
_entity_poly.pdbx_seq_one_letter_code
_entity_poly.pdbx_strand_id
1 'polypeptide(L)'
;NGPSCQAIAEITKKYGIYVVFGMAEKMEETPDATLYNSAVAIGPDGVIGAYQKMHPFETESIWCVKGEKPFMFDTPWGPISVGICFDTYQFPELQRYYCGQGSRLYLNPTAVIEEIPKEGSRQAFIDYYAPTLEYGVLCNTIFVASSNLCGTDIVDYFGGGSCIIGPKITPFYETNLHYYAGNKDNVQEGIFIETIDLSLAERRLFVNKEITGVPDYRPDLYKKFL
;
A
#
# COMPACT_ATOMS: atom_id res chain seq x y z
N ASN A 1 3.86 7.61 19.51
CA ASN A 1 3.36 8.87 20.09
C ASN A 1 4.40 10.02 20.04
N GLY A 2 5.32 10.00 19.11
CA GLY A 2 6.33 11.05 18.92
C GLY A 2 5.72 12.36 18.37
N PRO A 3 6.54 13.44 18.29
CA PRO A 3 6.04 14.77 17.92
C PRO A 3 5.39 14.82 16.53
N SER A 4 5.89 14.06 15.56
CA SER A 4 5.27 13.97 14.23
C SER A 4 3.85 13.40 14.28
N CYS A 5 3.65 12.31 15.03
CA CYS A 5 2.32 11.72 15.20
C CYS A 5 1.36 12.68 15.90
N GLN A 6 1.83 13.43 16.90
CA GLN A 6 1.01 14.42 17.61
C GLN A 6 0.57 15.56 16.71
N ALA A 7 1.49 16.11 15.92
CA ALA A 7 1.18 17.18 14.98
C ALA A 7 0.17 16.73 13.90
N ILE A 8 0.33 15.52 13.38
CA ILE A 8 -0.61 14.95 12.39
C ILE A 8 -1.96 14.66 13.05
N ALA A 9 -1.99 14.17 14.30
CA ALA A 9 -3.24 13.91 15.03
C ALA A 9 -4.09 15.18 15.24
N GLU A 10 -3.47 16.34 15.43
CA GLU A 10 -4.20 17.62 15.48
C GLU A 10 -4.86 17.95 14.14
N ILE A 11 -4.17 17.66 13.03
CA ILE A 11 -4.69 17.89 11.68
C ILE A 11 -5.82 16.92 11.36
N THR A 12 -5.64 15.62 11.64
CA THR A 12 -6.67 14.61 11.38
C THR A 12 -7.93 14.87 12.18
N LYS A 13 -7.79 15.29 13.44
CA LYS A 13 -8.92 15.71 14.29
C LYS A 13 -9.63 16.94 13.74
N LYS A 14 -8.87 17.97 13.37
CA LYS A 14 -9.42 19.24 12.86
C LYS A 14 -10.24 19.06 11.59
N TYR A 15 -9.78 18.19 10.69
CA TYR A 15 -10.40 18.04 9.37
C TYR A 15 -11.25 16.78 9.22
N GLY A 16 -11.31 15.91 10.23
CA GLY A 16 -12.06 14.66 10.16
C GLY A 16 -11.49 13.66 9.14
N ILE A 17 -10.16 13.64 8.95
CA ILE A 17 -9.48 12.84 7.92
C ILE A 17 -8.63 11.74 8.53
N TYR A 18 -8.25 10.77 7.69
CA TYR A 18 -7.26 9.74 8.00
C TYR A 18 -5.97 10.03 7.25
N VAL A 19 -4.83 9.82 7.92
CA VAL A 19 -3.50 9.97 7.33
C VAL A 19 -2.71 8.69 7.57
N VAL A 20 -2.08 8.17 6.52
CA VAL A 20 -1.10 7.08 6.63
C VAL A 20 0.22 7.55 6.03
N PHE A 21 1.31 7.42 6.76
CA PHE A 21 2.63 7.87 6.31
C PHE A 21 3.73 6.97 6.85
N GLY A 22 4.82 6.85 6.07
CA GLY A 22 6.01 6.08 6.45
C GLY A 22 6.92 6.84 7.41
N MET A 23 7.52 6.13 8.36
CA MET A 23 8.54 6.66 9.26
C MET A 23 9.42 5.57 9.86
N ALA A 24 10.61 5.95 10.34
CA ALA A 24 11.35 5.11 11.28
C ALA A 24 10.67 5.16 12.65
N GLU A 25 10.22 4.00 13.13
CA GLU A 25 9.60 3.84 14.43
C GLU A 25 10.63 3.35 15.44
N LYS A 26 10.70 4.03 16.57
CA LYS A 26 11.55 3.67 17.69
C LYS A 26 10.69 3.15 18.83
N MET A 27 10.98 1.95 19.32
CA MET A 27 10.15 1.28 20.33
C MET A 27 10.43 1.77 21.73
N GLU A 28 11.71 2.04 22.06
CA GLU A 28 12.16 2.49 23.38
C GLU A 28 12.99 3.77 23.27
N GLU A 29 12.96 4.61 24.29
CA GLU A 29 13.77 5.84 24.37
C GLU A 29 15.19 5.56 24.88
N THR A 30 15.86 4.54 24.33
CA THR A 30 17.22 4.13 24.67
C THR A 30 18.14 4.19 23.44
N PRO A 31 19.47 4.29 23.61
CA PRO A 31 20.40 4.25 22.47
C PRO A 31 20.30 2.97 21.65
N ASP A 32 20.04 1.83 22.29
CA ASP A 32 19.96 0.49 21.67
C ASP A 32 18.52 0.11 21.33
N ALA A 33 17.64 1.10 21.11
CA ALA A 33 16.24 0.88 20.81
C ALA A 33 16.03 0.05 19.54
N THR A 34 15.05 -0.84 19.57
CA THR A 34 14.58 -1.53 18.39
C THR A 34 13.93 -0.56 17.43
N LEU A 35 14.37 -0.56 16.18
CA LEU A 35 13.82 0.29 15.11
C LEU A 35 13.06 -0.55 14.11
N TYR A 36 11.95 0.01 13.61
CA TYR A 36 11.17 -0.52 12.50
C TYR A 36 11.02 0.52 11.39
N ASN A 37 10.94 0.04 10.16
CA ASN A 37 10.36 0.81 9.07
C ASN A 37 8.85 0.65 9.16
N SER A 38 8.13 1.72 9.49
CA SER A 38 6.71 1.65 9.84
C SER A 38 5.85 2.61 9.02
N ALA A 39 4.62 2.21 8.77
CA ALA A 39 3.57 3.10 8.28
C ALA A 39 2.53 3.30 9.38
N VAL A 40 2.43 4.54 9.86
CA VAL A 40 1.53 4.91 10.95
C VAL A 40 0.20 5.38 10.37
N ALA A 41 -0.91 4.85 10.91
CA ALA A 41 -2.26 5.30 10.62
C ALA A 41 -2.79 6.20 11.76
N ILE A 42 -3.25 7.39 11.40
CA ILE A 42 -3.82 8.37 12.32
C ILE A 42 -5.19 8.80 11.80
N GLY A 43 -6.20 8.72 12.63
CA GLY A 43 -7.56 9.13 12.33
C GLY A 43 -8.01 10.34 13.16
N PRO A 44 -9.30 10.73 13.05
CA PRO A 44 -9.86 11.86 13.80
C PRO A 44 -9.74 11.72 15.32
N ASP A 45 -9.71 10.50 15.82
CA ASP A 45 -9.61 10.20 17.25
C ASP A 45 -8.16 9.98 17.75
N GLY A 46 -7.18 10.17 16.86
CA GLY A 46 -5.75 10.05 17.18
C GLY A 46 -5.07 8.88 16.46
N VAL A 47 -3.95 8.42 17.02
CA VAL A 47 -3.16 7.30 16.47
C VAL A 47 -3.96 6.02 16.58
N ILE A 48 -4.18 5.36 15.43
CA ILE A 48 -4.89 4.07 15.33
C ILE A 48 -3.91 2.92 15.55
N GLY A 49 -2.73 2.99 14.91
CA GLY A 49 -1.70 1.97 15.00
C GLY A 49 -0.62 2.15 13.94
N ALA A 50 0.26 1.18 13.83
CA ALA A 50 1.33 1.16 12.84
C ALA A 50 1.50 -0.22 12.23
N TYR A 51 1.75 -0.25 10.93
CA TYR A 51 2.28 -1.39 10.22
C TYR A 51 3.81 -1.36 10.28
N GLN A 52 4.43 -2.38 10.84
CA GLN A 52 5.87 -2.57 10.81
C GLN A 52 6.23 -3.43 9.60
N LYS A 53 7.07 -2.92 8.71
CA LYS A 53 7.43 -3.57 7.45
C LYS A 53 7.91 -5.00 7.67
N MET A 54 7.22 -5.97 7.09
CA MET A 54 7.53 -7.39 7.26
C MET A 54 8.75 -7.82 6.45
N HIS A 55 9.00 -7.15 5.31
CA HIS A 55 10.07 -7.47 4.40
C HIS A 55 10.97 -6.24 4.16
N PRO A 56 11.91 -5.91 5.08
CA PRO A 56 12.91 -4.87 4.84
C PRO A 56 13.67 -5.15 3.54
N PHE A 57 13.89 -4.08 2.76
CA PHE A 57 14.59 -4.18 1.48
C PHE A 57 16.09 -3.97 1.70
N GLU A 58 16.91 -4.94 1.26
CA GLU A 58 18.38 -4.87 1.27
C GLU A 58 18.99 -4.21 2.51
N THR A 59 19.51 -2.98 2.35
CA THR A 59 20.20 -2.22 3.40
C THR A 59 19.31 -1.77 4.56
N GLU A 60 18.00 -1.81 4.41
CA GLU A 60 17.10 -1.54 5.54
C GLU A 60 17.35 -2.47 6.72
N SER A 61 17.75 -3.72 6.44
CA SER A 61 18.10 -4.72 7.47
C SER A 61 19.29 -4.32 8.36
N ILE A 62 20.06 -3.29 7.98
CA ILE A 62 21.17 -2.77 8.79
C ILE A 62 20.64 -1.94 9.98
N TRP A 63 19.50 -1.25 9.79
CA TRP A 63 18.99 -0.31 10.78
C TRP A 63 17.63 -0.66 11.36
N CYS A 64 16.84 -1.53 10.71
CA CYS A 64 15.54 -1.94 11.24
C CYS A 64 15.38 -3.46 11.26
N VAL A 65 14.51 -3.93 12.15
CA VAL A 65 14.10 -5.32 12.25
C VAL A 65 12.81 -5.57 11.46
N LYS A 66 12.53 -6.84 11.18
CA LYS A 66 11.30 -7.26 10.48
C LYS A 66 10.09 -7.14 11.37
N GLY A 67 9.00 -6.59 10.84
CA GLY A 67 7.68 -6.72 11.43
C GLY A 67 7.15 -8.16 11.34
N GLU A 68 6.21 -8.50 12.21
CA GLU A 68 5.68 -9.88 12.29
C GLU A 68 4.18 -9.95 12.03
N LYS A 69 3.49 -8.81 11.92
CA LYS A 69 2.03 -8.78 11.86
C LYS A 69 1.50 -7.94 10.72
N PRO A 70 0.50 -8.43 10.00
CA PRO A 70 -0.26 -7.62 9.08
C PRO A 70 -1.01 -6.52 9.86
N PHE A 71 -1.32 -5.40 9.19
CA PHE A 71 -2.02 -4.29 9.79
C PHE A 71 -3.17 -3.81 8.90
N MET A 72 -4.35 -3.76 9.49
CA MET A 72 -5.56 -3.18 8.92
C MET A 72 -6.22 -2.31 9.98
N PHE A 73 -6.98 -1.33 9.55
CA PHE A 73 -7.77 -0.48 10.43
C PHE A 73 -9.14 -0.16 9.83
N ASP A 74 -10.12 0.03 10.70
CA ASP A 74 -11.48 0.32 10.30
C ASP A 74 -11.68 1.82 10.04
N THR A 75 -12.49 2.11 9.03
CA THR A 75 -12.96 3.45 8.70
C THR A 75 -14.46 3.40 8.43
N PRO A 76 -15.16 4.57 8.35
CA PRO A 76 -16.56 4.60 7.95
C PRO A 76 -16.84 3.98 6.58
N TRP A 77 -15.81 3.82 5.74
CA TRP A 77 -15.90 3.22 4.39
C TRP A 77 -15.49 1.75 4.37
N GLY A 78 -15.21 1.17 5.51
CA GLY A 78 -14.74 -0.21 5.68
C GLY A 78 -13.26 -0.31 6.01
N PRO A 79 -12.75 -1.56 6.12
CA PRO A 79 -11.36 -1.80 6.51
C PRO A 79 -10.39 -1.41 5.40
N ILE A 80 -9.31 -0.74 5.80
CA ILE A 80 -8.19 -0.33 4.95
C ILE A 80 -6.94 -1.09 5.39
N SER A 81 -6.13 -1.51 4.44
CA SER A 81 -4.90 -2.25 4.68
C SER A 81 -3.65 -1.49 4.23
N VAL A 82 -2.51 -1.84 4.80
CA VAL A 82 -1.24 -1.15 4.57
C VAL A 82 -0.13 -2.18 4.33
N GLY A 83 0.72 -1.89 3.34
CA GLY A 83 2.03 -2.53 3.15
C GLY A 83 3.03 -1.50 2.66
N ILE A 84 4.31 -1.72 2.90
CA ILE A 84 5.35 -0.74 2.58
C ILE A 84 6.23 -1.25 1.46
N CYS A 85 6.27 -0.50 0.32
CA CYS A 85 7.27 -0.66 -0.73
C CYS A 85 7.47 -2.14 -1.15
N PHE A 86 8.58 -2.75 -0.78
CA PHE A 86 8.99 -4.11 -1.13
C PHE A 86 7.95 -5.19 -0.78
N ASP A 87 7.18 -5.01 0.30
CA ASP A 87 6.04 -5.87 0.64
C ASP A 87 5.04 -5.97 -0.52
N THR A 88 4.81 -4.87 -1.22
CA THR A 88 3.86 -4.79 -2.33
C THR A 88 4.41 -5.42 -3.60
N TYR A 89 5.72 -5.25 -3.86
CA TYR A 89 6.30 -5.59 -5.15
C TYR A 89 6.74 -7.04 -5.26
N GLN A 90 7.06 -7.68 -4.15
CA GLN A 90 7.59 -9.05 -4.16
C GLN A 90 6.73 -10.05 -3.41
N PHE A 91 5.78 -9.59 -2.58
CA PHE A 91 4.99 -10.46 -1.71
C PHE A 91 3.48 -10.26 -1.93
N PRO A 92 2.93 -10.78 -3.04
CA PRO A 92 1.50 -10.66 -3.37
C PRO A 92 0.60 -11.33 -2.33
N GLU A 93 1.15 -12.23 -1.51
CA GLU A 93 0.46 -12.92 -0.44
C GLU A 93 -0.12 -11.94 0.58
N LEU A 94 0.59 -10.85 0.89
CA LEU A 94 0.13 -9.86 1.86
C LEU A 94 -1.14 -9.14 1.37
N GLN A 95 -1.13 -8.65 0.11
CA GLN A 95 -2.33 -8.06 -0.49
C GLN A 95 -3.49 -9.06 -0.59
N ARG A 96 -3.18 -10.31 -0.96
CA ARG A 96 -4.15 -11.39 -1.04
C ARG A 96 -4.79 -11.66 0.32
N TYR A 97 -3.98 -11.72 1.36
CA TYR A 97 -4.45 -11.88 2.74
C TYR A 97 -5.40 -10.75 3.13
N TYR A 98 -5.01 -9.49 2.93
CA TYR A 98 -5.84 -8.35 3.27
C TYR A 98 -7.16 -8.32 2.50
N CYS A 99 -7.14 -8.65 1.22
CA CYS A 99 -8.34 -8.78 0.42
C CYS A 99 -9.28 -9.85 1.00
N GLY A 100 -8.74 -10.98 1.44
CA GLY A 100 -9.48 -12.05 2.12
C GLY A 100 -10.11 -11.59 3.44
N GLN A 101 -9.42 -10.71 4.18
CA GLN A 101 -9.90 -10.12 5.43
C GLN A 101 -10.92 -8.97 5.22
N GLY A 102 -11.22 -8.60 4.01
CA GLY A 102 -12.27 -7.61 3.73
C GLY A 102 -11.77 -6.26 3.20
N SER A 103 -10.46 -6.04 3.13
CA SER A 103 -9.92 -4.79 2.61
C SER A 103 -10.36 -4.54 1.16
N ARG A 104 -10.81 -3.31 0.91
CA ARG A 104 -11.16 -2.81 -0.42
C ARG A 104 -10.20 -1.75 -0.94
N LEU A 105 -9.38 -1.21 -0.04
CA LEU A 105 -8.34 -0.24 -0.35
C LEU A 105 -7.04 -0.67 0.33
N TYR A 106 -5.99 -0.80 -0.47
CA TYR A 106 -4.63 -1.09 -0.02
C TYR A 106 -3.76 0.16 -0.18
N LEU A 107 -3.13 0.59 0.89
CA LEU A 107 -2.23 1.75 0.91
C LEU A 107 -0.78 1.29 0.84
N ASN A 108 -0.01 1.88 -0.06
CA ASN A 108 1.39 1.58 -0.29
C ASN A 108 2.25 2.85 -0.20
N PRO A 109 2.62 3.31 1.00
CA PRO A 109 3.70 4.27 1.13
C PRO A 109 5.01 3.63 0.68
N THR A 110 5.77 4.32 -0.17
CA THR A 110 6.93 3.71 -0.82
C THR A 110 8.00 4.73 -1.20
N ALA A 111 9.22 4.23 -1.40
CA ALA A 111 10.38 4.98 -1.86
C ALA A 111 11.16 4.11 -2.87
N VAL A 112 10.55 3.86 -4.03
CA VAL A 112 11.18 3.04 -5.08
C VAL A 112 12.22 3.88 -5.82
N ILE A 113 13.45 3.41 -5.75
CA ILE A 113 14.59 4.02 -6.42
C ILE A 113 14.47 3.75 -7.93
N GLU A 114 14.68 4.79 -8.71
CA GLU A 114 15.01 4.69 -10.13
C GLU A 114 16.52 4.86 -10.24
N GLU A 115 17.20 4.04 -11.03
CA GLU A 115 18.63 4.28 -11.29
C GLU A 115 18.82 5.70 -11.88
N ILE A 116 19.92 6.36 -11.51
CA ILE A 116 20.28 7.70 -12.03
C ILE A 116 19.99 7.75 -13.53
N PRO A 117 19.29 8.78 -14.01
CA PRO A 117 18.77 8.81 -15.36
C PRO A 117 19.82 8.47 -16.42
N LYS A 118 19.69 7.29 -16.98
CA LYS A 118 20.44 6.80 -18.15
C LYS A 118 19.43 6.20 -19.13
N GLU A 119 19.86 5.96 -20.36
CA GLU A 119 19.00 5.36 -21.36
C GLU A 119 18.36 4.04 -20.84
N GLY A 120 17.04 3.99 -20.85
CA GLY A 120 16.26 2.84 -20.40
C GLY A 120 15.94 2.75 -18.90
N SER A 121 16.54 3.58 -18.03
CA SER A 121 16.29 3.51 -16.57
C SER A 121 14.81 3.76 -16.22
N ARG A 122 14.19 4.74 -16.89
CA ARG A 122 12.76 5.05 -16.69
C ARG A 122 11.86 3.88 -17.06
N GLN A 123 12.12 3.22 -18.19
CA GLN A 123 11.32 2.06 -18.60
C GLN A 123 11.50 0.89 -17.62
N ALA A 124 12.74 0.63 -17.17
CA ALA A 124 13.01 -0.41 -16.18
C ALA A 124 12.29 -0.15 -14.85
N PHE A 125 12.25 1.12 -14.40
CA PHE A 125 11.48 1.51 -13.22
C PHE A 125 9.98 1.25 -13.43
N ILE A 126 9.39 1.68 -14.56
CA ILE A 126 7.98 1.49 -14.86
C ILE A 126 7.65 -0.01 -14.92
N ASP A 127 8.49 -0.81 -15.56
CA ASP A 127 8.31 -2.25 -15.72
C ASP A 127 8.39 -3.01 -14.39
N TYR A 128 9.07 -2.46 -13.42
CA TYR A 128 9.12 -3.00 -12.05
C TYR A 128 7.96 -2.50 -11.19
N TYR A 129 7.72 -1.19 -11.18
CA TYR A 129 6.80 -0.52 -10.26
C TYR A 129 5.33 -0.75 -10.61
N ALA A 130 4.95 -0.51 -11.87
CA ALA A 130 3.55 -0.48 -12.25
C ALA A 130 2.89 -1.86 -12.31
N PRO A 131 3.48 -2.91 -12.91
CA PRO A 131 2.81 -4.19 -13.06
C PRO A 131 2.40 -4.83 -11.73
N THR A 132 3.19 -4.63 -10.67
CA THR A 132 2.88 -5.21 -9.35
C THR A 132 1.70 -4.51 -8.67
N LEU A 133 1.56 -3.19 -8.83
CA LEU A 133 0.38 -2.45 -8.38
C LEU A 133 -0.85 -2.84 -9.21
N GLU A 134 -0.72 -2.89 -10.53
CA GLU A 134 -1.78 -3.26 -11.48
C GLU A 134 -2.27 -4.70 -11.23
N TYR A 135 -1.34 -5.63 -10.97
CA TYR A 135 -1.68 -7.00 -10.60
C TYR A 135 -2.52 -7.07 -9.32
N GLY A 136 -2.20 -6.25 -8.32
CA GLY A 136 -2.99 -6.13 -7.09
C GLY A 136 -4.45 -5.81 -7.38
N VAL A 137 -4.71 -4.87 -8.29
CA VAL A 137 -6.07 -4.52 -8.73
C VAL A 137 -6.71 -5.64 -9.54
N LEU A 138 -6.03 -6.13 -10.57
CA LEU A 138 -6.58 -7.13 -11.49
C LEU A 138 -6.87 -8.47 -10.80
N CYS A 139 -5.98 -8.91 -9.92
CA CYS A 139 -6.09 -10.21 -9.27
C CYS A 139 -6.91 -10.21 -7.98
N ASN A 140 -7.03 -9.06 -7.31
CA ASN A 140 -7.78 -8.96 -6.05
C ASN A 140 -9.09 -8.18 -6.20
N THR A 141 -9.26 -7.42 -7.26
CA THR A 141 -10.41 -6.53 -7.48
C THR A 141 -10.59 -5.57 -6.29
N ILE A 142 -9.53 -4.86 -5.94
CA ILE A 142 -9.47 -3.83 -4.88
C ILE A 142 -8.85 -2.55 -5.43
N PHE A 143 -9.00 -1.45 -4.71
CA PHE A 143 -8.22 -0.24 -4.97
C PHE A 143 -6.83 -0.33 -4.36
N VAL A 144 -5.87 0.29 -5.02
CA VAL A 144 -4.50 0.50 -4.52
C VAL A 144 -4.17 1.98 -4.63
N ALA A 145 -3.74 2.58 -3.52
CA ALA A 145 -3.19 3.92 -3.50
C ALA A 145 -1.72 3.86 -3.12
N SER A 146 -0.85 4.22 -4.07
CA SER A 146 0.59 4.22 -3.88
C SER A 146 1.12 5.65 -3.86
N SER A 147 1.84 5.99 -2.78
CA SER A 147 2.51 7.27 -2.62
C SER A 147 4.02 7.04 -2.65
N ASN A 148 4.65 7.38 -3.77
CA ASN A 148 6.08 7.19 -3.99
C ASN A 148 6.84 8.52 -3.92
N LEU A 149 8.04 8.48 -3.40
CA LEU A 149 8.96 9.62 -3.48
C LEU A 149 9.30 9.93 -4.94
N CYS A 150 9.63 11.19 -5.21
CA CYS A 150 10.13 11.64 -6.51
C CYS A 150 11.31 12.61 -6.33
N GLY A 151 12.20 12.63 -7.32
CA GLY A 151 13.38 13.47 -7.28
C GLY A 151 14.55 12.86 -6.53
N THR A 152 15.52 13.66 -6.16
CA THR A 152 16.79 13.22 -5.59
C THR A 152 16.89 13.59 -4.11
N ASP A 153 17.33 12.66 -3.29
CA ASP A 153 17.83 12.94 -1.94
C ASP A 153 19.38 12.98 -1.93
N ILE A 154 20.00 12.60 -0.81
CA ILE A 154 21.46 12.66 -0.66
C ILE A 154 22.18 11.64 -1.57
N VAL A 155 21.60 10.48 -1.79
CA VAL A 155 22.24 9.33 -2.44
C VAL A 155 21.42 8.69 -3.55
N ASP A 156 20.10 8.82 -3.51
CA ASP A 156 19.18 8.10 -4.38
C ASP A 156 18.33 9.04 -5.24
N TYR A 157 17.89 8.54 -6.39
CA TYR A 157 16.88 9.16 -7.23
C TYR A 157 15.61 8.30 -7.22
N PHE A 158 14.47 8.92 -6.94
CA PHE A 158 13.17 8.26 -6.81
C PHE A 158 12.30 8.52 -8.02
N GLY A 159 11.70 7.45 -8.53
CA GLY A 159 11.00 7.46 -9.80
C GLY A 159 9.62 8.11 -9.83
N GLY A 160 9.07 8.55 -8.70
CA GLY A 160 7.71 9.10 -8.66
C GLY A 160 6.65 8.04 -8.98
N GLY A 161 5.68 8.37 -9.81
CA GLY A 161 4.62 7.45 -10.23
C GLY A 161 3.51 7.27 -9.19
N SER A 162 3.38 8.15 -8.20
CA SER A 162 2.27 8.10 -7.22
C SER A 162 0.93 8.06 -7.92
N CYS A 163 0.03 7.17 -7.49
CA CYS A 163 -1.24 6.95 -8.15
C CYS A 163 -2.31 6.35 -7.23
N ILE A 164 -3.55 6.55 -7.63
CA ILE A 164 -4.72 5.80 -7.15
C ILE A 164 -5.23 4.99 -8.32
N ILE A 165 -5.17 3.67 -8.21
CA ILE A 165 -5.62 2.72 -9.22
C ILE A 165 -6.68 1.80 -8.66
N GLY A 166 -7.56 1.32 -9.50
CA GLY A 166 -8.64 0.45 -9.04
C GLY A 166 -9.42 -0.19 -10.17
N PRO A 167 -10.40 -1.04 -9.82
CA PRO A 167 -11.26 -1.68 -10.80
C PRO A 167 -12.20 -0.66 -11.45
N LYS A 168 -12.44 -0.85 -12.75
CA LYS A 168 -13.47 -0.16 -13.51
C LYS A 168 -14.42 -1.21 -14.08
N ILE A 169 -15.69 -1.07 -13.80
CA ILE A 169 -16.70 -1.96 -14.37
C ILE A 169 -16.85 -1.67 -15.86
N THR A 170 -16.80 -2.72 -16.67
CA THR A 170 -17.07 -2.65 -18.10
C THR A 170 -18.38 -3.37 -18.43
N PRO A 171 -19.03 -3.05 -19.58
CA PRO A 171 -20.22 -3.74 -20.03
C PRO A 171 -20.07 -5.26 -20.21
N PHE A 172 -18.83 -5.75 -20.31
CA PHE A 172 -18.52 -7.16 -20.52
C PHE A 172 -18.19 -7.93 -19.23
N TYR A 173 -18.43 -7.34 -18.07
CA TYR A 173 -18.10 -7.91 -16.76
C TYR A 173 -16.61 -8.23 -16.54
N GLU A 174 -15.75 -7.64 -17.37
CA GLU A 174 -14.30 -7.72 -17.17
C GLU A 174 -13.84 -6.68 -16.16
N THR A 175 -12.95 -7.10 -15.26
CA THR A 175 -12.26 -6.15 -14.39
C THR A 175 -11.20 -5.46 -15.20
N ASN A 176 -11.44 -4.21 -15.57
CA ASN A 176 -10.44 -3.36 -16.18
C ASN A 176 -9.76 -2.51 -15.10
N LEU A 177 -8.48 -2.32 -15.26
CA LEU A 177 -7.69 -1.40 -14.49
C LEU A 177 -7.96 0.04 -14.94
N HIS A 178 -8.08 0.94 -13.97
CA HIS A 178 -8.16 2.37 -14.22
C HIS A 178 -7.25 3.16 -13.27
N TYR A 179 -6.54 4.14 -13.79
CA TYR A 179 -5.82 5.13 -13.03
C TYR A 179 -6.78 6.29 -12.73
N TYR A 180 -7.23 6.37 -11.48
CA TYR A 180 -8.18 7.40 -11.03
C TYR A 180 -7.50 8.73 -10.75
N ALA A 181 -6.30 8.70 -10.15
CA ALA A 181 -5.46 9.88 -9.94
C ALA A 181 -3.98 9.51 -10.08
N GLY A 182 -3.16 10.45 -10.47
CA GLY A 182 -1.74 10.20 -10.74
C GLY A 182 -1.52 9.30 -11.94
N ASN A 183 -0.27 8.97 -12.19
CA ASN A 183 0.13 8.08 -13.29
C ASN A 183 1.54 7.53 -13.04
N LYS A 184 1.80 6.29 -13.45
CA LYS A 184 3.12 5.65 -13.41
C LYS A 184 4.25 6.43 -14.12
N ASP A 185 3.87 7.25 -15.10
CA ASP A 185 4.82 8.08 -15.86
C ASP A 185 5.13 9.43 -15.20
N ASN A 186 4.43 9.78 -14.12
CA ASN A 186 4.59 11.08 -13.49
C ASN A 186 5.80 11.11 -12.56
N VAL A 187 6.79 11.91 -12.91
CA VAL A 187 8.02 12.13 -12.12
C VAL A 187 8.00 13.41 -11.28
N GLN A 188 6.90 14.16 -11.33
CA GLN A 188 6.81 15.44 -10.65
C GLN A 188 6.20 15.30 -9.25
N GLU A 189 6.67 16.14 -8.35
CA GLU A 189 6.04 16.33 -7.05
C GLU A 189 4.61 16.88 -7.22
N GLY A 190 3.68 16.37 -6.41
CA GLY A 190 2.29 16.82 -6.48
C GLY A 190 1.39 16.17 -5.46
N ILE A 191 0.17 16.67 -5.42
CA ILE A 191 -0.94 16.09 -4.65
C ILE A 191 -1.95 15.55 -5.64
N PHE A 192 -2.24 14.25 -5.55
CA PHE A 192 -3.19 13.56 -6.42
C PHE A 192 -4.46 13.27 -5.62
N ILE A 193 -5.58 13.82 -6.07
CA ILE A 193 -6.86 13.74 -5.37
C ILE A 193 -7.93 13.19 -6.30
N GLU A 194 -8.69 12.20 -5.81
CA GLU A 194 -9.84 11.67 -6.52
C GLU A 194 -10.87 11.10 -5.54
N THR A 195 -12.13 11.12 -5.99
CA THR A 195 -13.24 10.44 -5.30
C THR A 195 -13.44 9.07 -5.93
N ILE A 196 -13.28 8.02 -5.13
CA ILE A 196 -13.43 6.64 -5.58
C ILE A 196 -14.63 5.96 -4.93
N ASP A 197 -15.31 5.11 -5.68
CA ASP A 197 -16.40 4.27 -5.17
C ASP A 197 -15.84 2.90 -4.74
N LEU A 198 -15.67 2.71 -3.45
CA LEU A 198 -15.16 1.44 -2.90
C LEU A 198 -16.12 0.25 -3.12
N SER A 199 -17.37 0.47 -3.54
CA SER A 199 -18.26 -0.64 -3.89
C SER A 199 -17.77 -1.39 -5.13
N LEU A 200 -17.02 -0.72 -6.01
CA LEU A 200 -16.39 -1.34 -7.18
C LEU A 200 -15.30 -2.36 -6.82
N ALA A 201 -14.77 -2.29 -5.60
CA ALA A 201 -13.84 -3.28 -5.07
C ALA A 201 -14.58 -4.56 -4.65
N GLU A 202 -15.02 -5.33 -5.62
CA GLU A 202 -15.89 -6.51 -5.42
C GLU A 202 -15.16 -7.69 -4.76
N ARG A 203 -13.84 -7.69 -4.72
CA ARG A 203 -13.03 -8.81 -4.17
C ARG A 203 -13.46 -10.17 -4.74
N ARG A 204 -13.59 -10.25 -6.05
CA ARG A 204 -14.29 -11.34 -6.78
C ARG A 204 -13.88 -12.76 -6.41
N LEU A 205 -12.65 -12.98 -6.00
CA LEU A 205 -12.15 -14.30 -5.61
C LEU A 205 -12.60 -14.74 -4.22
N PHE A 206 -13.09 -13.80 -3.40
CA PHE A 206 -13.41 -14.02 -1.99
C PHE A 206 -14.90 -13.96 -1.69
N VAL A 207 -15.72 -13.63 -2.67
CA VAL A 207 -17.19 -13.64 -2.52
C VAL A 207 -17.78 -14.96 -2.99
N ASN A 208 -18.84 -15.40 -2.34
CA ASN A 208 -19.55 -16.60 -2.74
C ASN A 208 -20.14 -16.43 -4.14
N LYS A 209 -19.94 -17.42 -4.98
CA LYS A 209 -20.52 -17.45 -6.33
C LYS A 209 -21.96 -17.96 -6.28
N GLU A 210 -22.82 -17.38 -7.10
CA GLU A 210 -24.23 -17.78 -7.18
C GLU A 210 -24.40 -19.27 -7.53
N ILE A 211 -23.58 -19.78 -8.45
CA ILE A 211 -23.68 -21.17 -8.94
C ILE A 211 -23.16 -22.19 -7.91
N THR A 212 -22.03 -21.89 -7.27
CA THR A 212 -21.33 -22.86 -6.40
C THR A 212 -21.58 -22.65 -4.92
N GLY A 213 -22.06 -21.48 -4.52
CA GLY A 213 -22.26 -21.07 -3.13
C GLY A 213 -20.98 -20.83 -2.33
N VAL A 214 -19.81 -20.93 -2.98
CA VAL A 214 -18.49 -20.79 -2.33
C VAL A 214 -17.59 -19.86 -3.15
N PRO A 215 -16.57 -19.23 -2.54
CA PRO A 215 -15.61 -18.38 -3.25
C PRO A 215 -14.64 -19.23 -4.12
N ASP A 216 -14.09 -18.61 -5.15
CA ASP A 216 -13.08 -19.26 -6.01
C ASP A 216 -11.74 -19.44 -5.28
N TYR A 217 -11.39 -18.56 -4.36
CA TYR A 217 -10.14 -18.65 -3.61
C TYR A 217 -10.19 -19.77 -2.56
N ARG A 218 -9.24 -20.66 -2.63
CA ARG A 218 -9.20 -21.91 -1.87
C ARG A 218 -8.01 -21.98 -0.91
N PRO A 219 -7.99 -21.18 0.17
CA PRO A 219 -6.88 -21.15 1.12
C PRO A 219 -6.65 -22.52 1.81
N ASP A 220 -7.70 -23.33 1.94
CA ASP A 220 -7.64 -24.69 2.46
C ASP A 220 -6.75 -25.63 1.63
N LEU A 221 -6.63 -25.38 0.32
CA LEU A 221 -5.75 -26.15 -0.54
C LEU A 221 -4.29 -25.68 -0.39
N TYR A 222 -4.04 -24.40 -0.37
CA TYR A 222 -2.67 -23.85 -0.32
C TYR A 222 -1.94 -24.22 0.96
N LYS A 223 -2.64 -24.30 2.09
CA LYS A 223 -2.07 -24.78 3.37
C LYS A 223 -1.46 -26.19 3.30
N LYS A 224 -1.79 -26.95 2.26
CA LYS A 224 -1.23 -28.31 2.07
C LYS A 224 0.09 -28.32 1.32
N PHE A 225 0.48 -27.18 0.73
CA PHE A 225 1.68 -27.04 -0.10
C PHE A 225 2.72 -26.08 0.52
N LEU A 226 2.33 -25.34 1.55
CA LEU A 226 3.17 -24.46 2.36
C LEU A 226 3.49 -25.13 3.70
#